data_401f499d725f72b5a291af0a0fe7b1fe
#
_entry.id   401f499d725f72b5a291af0a0fe7b1fe
#
_cell.length_a   1.000
_cell.length_b   1.000
_cell.length_c   1.000
_cell.angle_alpha   90.00
_cell.angle_beta   90.00
_cell.angle_gamma   90.00
#
_symmetry.space_group_name_H-M   'P 1'
#
loop_
_entity.id
_entity.type
_entity.pdbx_description
1 polymer ?
#
loop_
_entity_poly.entity_id
_entity_poly.type
_entity_poly.pdbx_seq_one_letter_code
_entity_poly.pdbx_strand_id
1 'polypeptide(L)'
;RSKIILEPLERGYGHTLGNALRRILLSSMPGCAIIEAKIDGVSHEYSEIEGVKEDVIEILLNLKKVAISLEGRDGVATIRLSHSGEGIVTAGDFDLPQNVEISNPDQHIATVAGRGSLQLEALVSRGIGYEPASEREEDEETRSIGMLRLDATYSPVRRVSYVVESARVEQRTDLDKLVIDLETDGTLDAEEAIRRAATLMQQQLS
;
A
#
# COMPACT_ATOMS: atom_id res chain seq x y z
N ARG A 1 -11.92 0.79 7.97
CA ARG A 1 -11.71 0.34 9.35
C ARG A 1 -12.75 -0.70 9.73
N SER A 2 -12.30 -1.83 10.26
CA SER A 2 -13.16 -2.96 10.62
C SER A 2 -12.73 -3.57 11.94
N LYS A 3 -13.70 -4.16 12.64
CA LYS A 3 -13.46 -4.97 13.83
C LYS A 3 -13.75 -6.44 13.50
N ILE A 4 -12.80 -7.29 13.80
CA ILE A 4 -12.91 -8.75 13.63
C ILE A 4 -12.90 -9.38 15.01
N ILE A 5 -13.85 -10.27 15.26
CA ILE A 5 -14.04 -10.95 16.53
C ILE A 5 -13.75 -12.43 16.34
N LEU A 6 -12.85 -12.97 17.17
CA LEU A 6 -12.54 -14.39 17.26
C LEU A 6 -12.92 -14.91 18.66
N GLU A 7 -13.92 -15.74 18.72
CA GLU A 7 -14.41 -16.34 19.96
C GLU A 7 -15.13 -17.68 19.72
N PRO A 8 -15.17 -18.59 20.68
CA PRO A 8 -14.40 -18.58 21.92
C PRO A 8 -12.99 -19.12 21.71
N LEU A 9 -12.04 -18.64 22.52
CA LEU A 9 -10.67 -19.14 22.57
C LEU A 9 -10.39 -19.65 24.00
N GLU A 10 -9.52 -20.63 24.13
CA GLU A 10 -9.03 -21.05 25.43
C GLU A 10 -8.26 -19.93 26.12
N ARG A 11 -8.32 -19.89 27.43
CA ARG A 11 -7.67 -18.84 28.23
C ARG A 11 -6.18 -18.69 27.89
N GLY A 12 -5.77 -17.46 27.65
CA GLY A 12 -4.40 -17.09 27.28
C GLY A 12 -4.15 -17.07 25.76
N TYR A 13 -4.94 -17.77 24.97
CA TYR A 13 -4.79 -17.79 23.51
C TYR A 13 -5.16 -16.46 22.85
N GLY A 14 -6.03 -15.67 23.47
CA GLY A 14 -6.40 -14.35 22.97
C GLY A 14 -5.19 -13.44 22.78
N HIS A 15 -4.35 -13.30 23.79
CA HIS A 15 -3.11 -12.50 23.71
C HIS A 15 -2.07 -13.12 22.78
N THR A 16 -1.89 -14.42 22.81
CA THR A 16 -0.94 -15.13 21.94
C THR A 16 -1.29 -14.94 20.46
N LEU A 17 -2.55 -15.21 20.09
CA LEU A 17 -3.01 -15.02 18.71
C LEU A 17 -3.06 -13.55 18.31
N GLY A 18 -3.53 -12.68 19.19
CA GLY A 18 -3.61 -11.24 18.93
C GLY A 18 -2.24 -10.64 18.62
N ASN A 19 -1.23 -10.95 19.41
CA ASN A 19 0.13 -10.49 19.18
C ASN A 19 0.73 -11.08 17.90
N ALA A 20 0.57 -12.37 17.66
CA ALA A 20 1.08 -13.03 16.46
C ALA A 20 0.42 -12.49 15.17
N LEU A 21 -0.90 -12.40 15.15
CA LEU A 21 -1.65 -11.84 14.00
C LEU A 21 -1.30 -10.38 13.74
N ARG A 22 -1.21 -9.58 14.81
CA ARG A 22 -0.81 -8.17 14.69
C ARG A 22 0.56 -8.02 14.00
N ARG A 23 1.54 -8.80 14.42
CA ARG A 23 2.89 -8.77 13.85
C ARG A 23 2.90 -9.19 12.40
N ILE A 24 2.20 -10.25 12.04
CA ILE A 24 2.10 -10.74 10.66
C ILE A 24 1.38 -9.73 9.77
N LEU A 25 0.26 -9.18 10.23
CA LEU A 25 -0.52 -8.18 9.51
C LEU A 25 0.28 -6.91 9.20
N LEU A 26 1.15 -6.47 10.10
CA LEU A 26 1.95 -5.26 9.90
C LEU A 26 3.21 -5.49 9.08
N SER A 27 3.83 -6.67 9.14
CA SER A 27 5.17 -6.90 8.58
C SER A 27 5.22 -7.86 7.39
N SER A 28 4.24 -8.73 7.21
CA SER A 28 4.37 -9.88 6.31
C SER A 28 3.29 -9.97 5.24
N MET A 29 2.38 -9.01 5.16
CA MET A 29 1.32 -9.02 4.16
C MET A 29 1.83 -8.52 2.82
N PRO A 30 1.61 -9.29 1.74
CA PRO A 30 1.95 -8.83 0.40
C PRO A 30 1.02 -7.70 -0.04
N GLY A 31 1.57 -6.78 -0.80
CA GLY A 31 0.85 -5.66 -1.39
C GLY A 31 1.58 -5.12 -2.60
N CYS A 32 1.09 -4.00 -3.11
CA CYS A 32 1.67 -3.32 -4.26
C CYS A 32 1.99 -1.88 -3.93
N ALA A 33 2.98 -1.32 -4.60
CA ALA A 33 3.36 0.07 -4.47
C ALA A 33 3.94 0.61 -5.77
N ILE A 34 3.86 1.93 -5.94
CA ILE A 34 4.62 2.64 -6.95
C ILE A 34 6.06 2.74 -6.46
N ILE A 35 7.01 2.18 -7.22
CA ILE A 35 8.42 2.11 -6.85
C ILE A 35 9.31 3.06 -7.64
N GLU A 36 8.89 3.43 -8.84
CA GLU A 36 9.61 4.34 -9.72
C GLU A 36 8.62 5.25 -10.44
N ALA A 37 9.06 6.45 -10.74
CA ALA A 37 8.30 7.41 -11.53
C ALA A 37 9.22 8.15 -12.49
N LYS A 38 8.71 8.43 -13.70
CA LYS A 38 9.36 9.28 -14.68
C LYS A 38 8.41 10.41 -15.04
N ILE A 39 8.88 11.63 -14.88
CA ILE A 39 8.13 12.85 -15.19
C ILE A 39 8.81 13.55 -16.35
N ASP A 40 8.08 13.91 -17.39
CA ASP A 40 8.62 14.63 -18.53
C ASP A 40 9.21 15.98 -18.11
N GLY A 41 10.43 16.24 -18.57
CA GLY A 41 11.16 17.47 -18.25
C GLY A 41 11.89 17.46 -16.90
N VAL A 42 11.83 16.35 -16.15
CA VAL A 42 12.47 16.19 -14.86
C VAL A 42 13.62 15.20 -14.93
N SER A 43 14.79 15.60 -14.46
CA SER A 43 16.00 14.76 -14.42
C SER A 43 16.37 14.28 -13.02
N HIS A 44 15.91 14.95 -11.97
CA HIS A 44 16.16 14.60 -10.58
C HIS A 44 15.03 15.09 -9.65
N GLU A 45 14.98 14.55 -8.45
CA GLU A 45 13.93 14.81 -7.46
C GLU A 45 13.87 16.25 -6.91
N TYR A 46 14.93 17.01 -7.07
CA TYR A 46 14.99 18.40 -6.62
C TYR A 46 14.56 19.42 -7.68
N SER A 47 14.05 18.93 -8.81
CA SER A 47 13.54 19.77 -9.89
C SER A 47 12.16 20.34 -9.55
N GLU A 48 11.86 21.46 -10.19
CA GLU A 48 10.52 22.04 -10.26
C GLU A 48 9.96 21.85 -11.66
N ILE A 49 8.63 21.76 -11.77
CA ILE A 49 7.93 21.61 -13.04
C ILE A 49 7.21 22.92 -13.33
N GLU A 50 7.51 23.53 -14.46
CA GLU A 50 6.82 24.76 -14.88
C GLU A 50 5.32 24.53 -15.02
N GLY A 51 4.52 25.39 -14.39
CA GLY A 51 3.07 25.28 -14.41
C GLY A 51 2.48 24.24 -13.45
N VAL A 52 3.28 23.63 -12.59
CA VAL A 52 2.83 22.73 -11.52
C VAL A 52 3.18 23.33 -10.18
N LYS A 53 2.20 23.40 -9.28
CA LYS A 53 2.35 24.02 -7.97
C LYS A 53 3.31 23.26 -7.05
N GLU A 54 3.18 21.95 -7.02
CA GLU A 54 3.99 21.05 -6.21
C GLU A 54 5.37 20.84 -6.85
N ASP A 55 6.40 20.74 -6.02
CA ASP A 55 7.72 20.29 -6.47
C ASP A 55 7.74 18.77 -6.71
N VAL A 56 8.81 18.27 -7.29
CA VAL A 56 8.93 16.84 -7.62
C VAL A 56 8.89 15.98 -6.37
N ILE A 57 9.52 16.40 -5.27
CA ILE A 57 9.51 15.66 -4.01
C ILE A 57 8.08 15.49 -3.49
N GLU A 58 7.29 16.55 -3.51
CA GLU A 58 5.88 16.50 -3.11
C GLU A 58 5.07 15.54 -3.98
N ILE A 59 5.29 15.56 -5.29
CA ILE A 59 4.62 14.62 -6.21
C ILE A 59 4.99 13.18 -5.88
N LEU A 60 6.26 12.89 -5.62
CA LEU A 60 6.72 11.56 -5.23
C LEU A 60 6.09 11.10 -3.90
N LEU A 61 5.99 11.98 -2.91
CA LEU A 61 5.33 11.71 -1.65
C LEU A 61 3.83 11.43 -1.84
N ASN A 62 3.17 12.14 -2.74
CA ASN A 62 1.78 11.90 -3.08
C ASN A 62 1.58 10.56 -3.81
N LEU A 63 2.49 10.18 -4.68
CA LEU A 63 2.48 8.88 -5.34
C LEU A 63 2.61 7.71 -4.36
N LYS A 64 3.39 7.88 -3.30
CA LYS A 64 3.51 6.87 -2.22
C LYS A 64 2.19 6.60 -1.48
N LYS A 65 1.27 7.55 -1.50
CA LYS A 65 -0.05 7.42 -0.85
C LYS A 65 -1.10 6.73 -1.71
N VAL A 66 -0.79 6.45 -2.97
CA VAL A 66 -1.72 5.77 -3.87
C VAL A 66 -1.86 4.31 -3.44
N ALA A 67 -3.09 3.91 -3.13
CA ALA A 67 -3.43 2.53 -2.78
C ALA A 67 -3.75 1.74 -4.05
N ILE A 68 -2.80 0.93 -4.48
CA ILE A 68 -2.84 0.25 -5.77
C ILE A 68 -2.76 -1.25 -5.60
N SER A 69 -3.50 -1.99 -6.42
CA SER A 69 -3.47 -3.44 -6.49
C SER A 69 -3.14 -3.91 -7.90
N LEU A 70 -2.44 -5.02 -7.97
CA LEU A 70 -1.97 -5.64 -9.21
C LEU A 70 -2.41 -7.11 -9.21
N GLU A 71 -3.23 -7.49 -10.17
CA GLU A 71 -3.64 -8.88 -10.37
C GLU A 71 -2.75 -9.57 -11.41
N GLY A 72 -2.70 -10.90 -11.34
CA GLY A 72 -1.95 -11.71 -12.28
C GLY A 72 -0.58 -12.16 -11.76
N ARG A 73 0.16 -12.84 -12.64
CA ARG A 73 1.46 -13.45 -12.30
C ARG A 73 2.64 -12.51 -12.48
N ASP A 74 2.48 -11.50 -13.32
CA ASP A 74 3.50 -10.50 -13.57
C ASP A 74 3.58 -9.56 -12.37
N GLY A 75 4.61 -9.62 -11.60
CA GLY A 75 4.77 -8.84 -10.36
C GLY A 75 4.97 -7.33 -10.58
N VAL A 76 4.84 -6.84 -11.81
CA VAL A 76 5.07 -5.44 -12.19
C VAL A 76 4.06 -4.97 -13.24
N ALA A 77 3.76 -3.67 -13.23
CA ALA A 77 2.96 -3.02 -14.25
C ALA A 77 3.38 -1.55 -14.40
N THR A 78 3.17 -0.99 -15.58
CA THR A 78 3.40 0.43 -15.84
C THR A 78 2.06 1.14 -15.97
N ILE A 79 1.90 2.27 -15.29
CA ILE A 79 0.74 3.15 -15.38
C ILE A 79 1.19 4.53 -15.86
N ARG A 80 0.33 5.22 -16.60
CA ARG A 80 0.62 6.52 -17.18
C ARG A 80 -0.45 7.53 -16.83
N LEU A 81 -0.03 8.78 -16.69
CA LEU A 81 -0.89 9.92 -16.45
C LEU A 81 -0.51 11.04 -17.41
N SER A 82 -1.51 11.61 -18.05
CA SER A 82 -1.36 12.78 -18.92
C SER A 82 -2.45 13.79 -18.57
N HIS A 83 -2.06 15.00 -18.21
CA HIS A 83 -2.97 16.09 -17.91
C HIS A 83 -2.49 17.38 -18.55
N SER A 84 -3.40 18.11 -19.20
CA SER A 84 -3.14 19.41 -19.82
C SER A 84 -4.16 20.44 -19.36
N GLY A 85 -3.69 21.66 -19.11
CA GLY A 85 -4.53 22.77 -18.66
C GLY A 85 -4.67 22.82 -17.14
N GLU A 86 -5.28 23.90 -16.68
CA GLU A 86 -5.49 24.17 -15.27
C GLU A 86 -6.40 23.11 -14.61
N GLY A 87 -6.01 22.61 -13.47
CA GLY A 87 -6.80 21.66 -12.71
C GLY A 87 -6.02 20.87 -11.69
N ILE A 88 -6.75 20.10 -10.90
CA ILE A 88 -6.22 19.17 -9.90
C ILE A 88 -6.03 17.81 -10.55
N VAL A 89 -4.85 17.24 -10.38
CA VAL A 89 -4.50 15.88 -10.84
C VAL A 89 -4.60 14.93 -9.66
N THR A 90 -5.36 13.86 -9.83
CA THR A 90 -5.57 12.83 -8.81
C THR A 90 -5.13 11.46 -9.32
N ALA A 91 -5.07 10.48 -8.42
CA ALA A 91 -4.73 9.10 -8.78
C ALA A 91 -5.72 8.50 -9.81
N GLY A 92 -6.97 8.96 -9.82
CA GLY A 92 -7.99 8.55 -10.79
C GLY A 92 -7.70 8.98 -12.23
N ASP A 93 -6.77 9.91 -12.44
CA ASP A 93 -6.36 10.37 -13.78
C ASP A 93 -5.35 9.45 -14.47
N PHE A 94 -4.83 8.44 -13.78
CA PHE A 94 -3.98 7.43 -14.38
C PHE A 94 -4.74 6.54 -15.36
N ASP A 95 -4.12 6.27 -16.50
CA ASP A 95 -4.52 5.19 -17.40
C ASP A 95 -4.02 3.86 -16.84
N LEU A 96 -4.94 2.98 -16.50
CA LEU A 96 -4.65 1.70 -15.84
C LEU A 96 -4.80 0.54 -16.82
N PRO A 97 -3.84 -0.40 -16.88
CA PRO A 97 -4.06 -1.71 -17.49
C PRO A 97 -5.20 -2.46 -16.79
N GLN A 98 -5.76 -3.49 -17.43
CA GLN A 98 -6.89 -4.26 -16.89
C GLN A 98 -6.58 -4.94 -15.55
N ASN A 99 -5.31 -5.26 -15.30
CA ASN A 99 -4.87 -5.93 -14.09
C ASN A 99 -4.47 -5.00 -12.96
N VAL A 100 -4.64 -3.71 -13.11
CA VAL A 100 -4.29 -2.68 -12.11
C VAL A 100 -5.54 -1.93 -11.66
N GLU A 101 -5.69 -1.78 -10.35
CA GLU A 101 -6.80 -1.06 -9.74
C GLU A 101 -6.30 -0.13 -8.64
N ILE A 102 -6.88 1.06 -8.54
CA ILE A 102 -6.60 2.06 -7.50
C ILE A 102 -7.83 2.18 -6.61
N SER A 103 -7.66 1.96 -5.30
CA SER A 103 -8.75 2.02 -4.33
C SER A 103 -9.02 3.43 -3.78
N ASN A 104 -8.09 4.37 -3.93
CA ASN A 104 -8.24 5.76 -3.52
C ASN A 104 -8.03 6.74 -4.69
N PRO A 105 -8.92 6.75 -5.69
CA PRO A 105 -8.75 7.57 -6.89
C PRO A 105 -8.74 9.09 -6.62
N ASP A 106 -9.22 9.54 -5.51
CA ASP A 106 -9.23 10.96 -5.09
C ASP A 106 -7.89 11.41 -4.48
N GLN A 107 -6.92 10.50 -4.33
CA GLN A 107 -5.60 10.88 -3.81
C GLN A 107 -4.98 11.98 -4.67
N HIS A 108 -4.67 13.11 -4.06
CA HIS A 108 -4.04 14.24 -4.72
C HIS A 108 -2.62 13.89 -5.19
N ILE A 109 -2.32 14.20 -6.43
CA ILE A 109 -0.98 14.03 -7.03
C ILE A 109 -0.32 15.39 -7.22
N ALA A 110 -0.97 16.29 -7.96
CA ALA A 110 -0.43 17.60 -8.29
C ALA A 110 -1.54 18.60 -8.64
N THR A 111 -1.19 19.87 -8.69
CA THR A 111 -2.05 20.96 -9.17
C THR A 111 -1.38 21.63 -10.33
N VAL A 112 -2.04 21.63 -11.48
CA VAL A 112 -1.56 22.30 -12.71
C VAL A 112 -2.19 23.68 -12.81
N ALA A 113 -1.39 24.71 -13.05
CA ALA A 113 -1.81 26.08 -13.18
C ALA A 113 -1.65 26.59 -14.62
N GLY A 114 -2.60 27.40 -15.06
CA GLY A 114 -2.55 28.07 -16.37
C GLY A 114 -2.50 27.11 -17.54
N ARG A 115 -1.46 27.25 -18.37
CA ARG A 115 -1.24 26.40 -19.56
C ARG A 115 -0.29 25.23 -19.28
N GLY A 116 0.00 24.93 -18.02
CA GLY A 116 0.88 23.86 -17.65
C GLY A 116 0.34 22.48 -18.07
N SER A 117 1.22 21.51 -18.06
CA SER A 117 0.89 20.10 -18.30
C SER A 117 1.74 19.18 -17.44
N LEU A 118 1.24 17.99 -17.18
CA LEU A 118 1.94 16.95 -16.44
C LEU A 118 1.86 15.64 -17.21
N GLN A 119 3.02 15.07 -17.51
CA GLN A 119 3.17 13.74 -18.12
C GLN A 119 3.98 12.90 -17.15
N LEU A 120 3.41 11.81 -16.69
CA LEU A 120 3.99 10.96 -15.68
C LEU A 120 3.81 9.48 -16.03
N GLU A 121 4.88 8.72 -15.88
CA GLU A 121 4.89 7.27 -16.00
C GLU A 121 5.36 6.67 -14.68
N ALA A 122 4.65 5.70 -14.15
CA ALA A 122 4.97 5.06 -12.88
C ALA A 122 5.04 3.54 -13.03
N LEU A 123 6.02 2.94 -12.37
CA LEU A 123 6.17 1.50 -12.26
C LEU A 123 5.59 1.02 -10.95
N VAL A 124 4.65 0.08 -11.03
CA VAL A 124 4.02 -0.60 -9.89
C VAL A 124 4.67 -1.96 -9.71
N SER A 125 5.01 -2.30 -8.49
CA SER A 125 5.58 -3.61 -8.14
C SER A 125 4.84 -4.22 -6.96
N ARG A 126 4.87 -5.55 -6.91
CA ARG A 126 4.39 -6.34 -5.78
C ARG A 126 5.57 -6.65 -4.85
N GLY A 127 5.32 -6.58 -3.56
CA GLY A 127 6.33 -6.89 -2.55
C GLY A 127 5.73 -7.08 -1.17
N ILE A 128 6.59 -7.16 -0.17
CA ILE A 128 6.22 -7.37 1.23
C ILE A 128 6.97 -6.36 2.10
N GLY A 129 6.26 -5.76 3.05
CA GLY A 129 6.85 -4.87 4.03
C GLY A 129 7.28 -3.52 3.47
N TYR A 130 8.43 -3.04 3.88
CA TYR A 130 9.03 -1.77 3.46
C TYR A 130 10.38 -2.01 2.79
N GLU A 131 10.59 -1.39 1.65
CA GLU A 131 11.81 -1.50 0.87
C GLU A 131 12.31 -0.08 0.51
N PRO A 132 13.41 0.37 1.11
CA PRO A 132 14.03 1.64 0.73
C PRO A 132 14.50 1.63 -0.72
N ALA A 133 14.40 2.76 -1.40
CA ALA A 133 14.87 2.91 -2.77
C ALA A 133 16.38 2.59 -2.90
N SER A 134 17.15 2.87 -1.85
CA SER A 134 18.59 2.63 -1.80
C SER A 134 19.01 1.14 -1.72
N GLU A 135 18.10 0.27 -1.31
CA GLU A 135 18.35 -1.18 -1.19
C GLU A 135 18.03 -1.95 -2.46
N ARG A 136 17.34 -1.33 -3.42
CA ARG A 136 17.09 -1.96 -4.71
C ARG A 136 18.37 -1.97 -5.54
N GLU A 137 18.82 -3.18 -5.91
CA GLU A 137 19.98 -3.36 -6.75
C GLU A 137 19.80 -2.65 -8.10
N GLU A 138 20.82 -1.94 -8.51
CA GLU A 138 20.87 -1.30 -9.82
C GLU A 138 21.56 -2.25 -10.81
N ASP A 139 20.85 -2.64 -11.83
CA ASP A 139 21.52 -2.92 -13.08
C ASP A 139 21.91 -1.57 -13.69
N GLU A 140 23.16 -1.16 -13.50
CA GLU A 140 23.68 0.11 -14.04
C GLU A 140 23.48 0.21 -15.56
N GLU A 141 23.37 -0.91 -16.25
CA GLU A 141 23.15 -0.97 -17.71
C GLU A 141 21.71 -0.64 -18.14
N THR A 142 20.73 -0.73 -17.24
CA THR A 142 19.32 -0.48 -17.55
C THR A 142 18.78 0.84 -17.01
N ARG A 143 19.64 1.63 -16.39
CA ARG A 143 19.23 2.91 -15.78
C ARG A 143 18.75 3.91 -16.82
N SER A 144 17.44 4.10 -16.89
CA SER A 144 16.86 5.16 -17.72
C SER A 144 17.14 6.53 -17.09
N ILE A 145 17.68 7.47 -17.87
CA ILE A 145 17.90 8.84 -17.43
C ILE A 145 16.57 9.46 -17.02
N GLY A 146 16.52 10.08 -15.83
CA GLY A 146 15.32 10.74 -15.31
C GLY A 146 14.35 9.82 -14.58
N MET A 147 14.68 8.55 -14.38
CA MET A 147 13.89 7.67 -13.54
C MET A 147 14.11 8.01 -12.06
N LEU A 148 13.02 8.35 -11.38
CA LEU A 148 12.99 8.70 -9.97
C LEU A 148 12.56 7.48 -9.16
N ARG A 149 13.26 7.18 -8.09
CA ARG A 149 12.99 6.05 -7.22
C ARG A 149 12.22 6.47 -5.98
N LEU A 150 11.26 5.64 -5.60
CA LEU A 150 10.49 5.82 -4.39
C LEU A 150 10.77 4.68 -3.43
N ASP A 151 10.79 4.99 -2.13
CA ASP A 151 10.68 3.96 -1.11
C ASP A 151 9.33 3.28 -1.21
N ALA A 152 9.30 1.97 -1.14
CA ALA A 152 8.08 1.20 -1.27
C ALA A 152 7.55 0.74 0.08
N THR A 153 6.32 1.12 0.40
CA THR A 153 5.55 0.55 1.49
C THR A 153 4.49 -0.37 0.90
N TYR A 154 4.77 -1.65 0.85
CA TYR A 154 3.90 -2.64 0.21
C TYR A 154 2.71 -3.05 1.06
N SER A 155 2.81 -2.95 2.38
CA SER A 155 1.78 -3.43 3.29
C SER A 155 0.42 -2.75 3.02
N PRO A 156 -0.64 -3.52 2.76
CA PRO A 156 -1.99 -2.99 2.63
C PRO A 156 -2.63 -2.67 3.98
N VAL A 157 -1.99 -3.07 5.08
CA VAL A 157 -2.47 -2.87 6.44
C VAL A 157 -1.82 -1.62 7.03
N ARG A 158 -2.63 -0.64 7.37
CA ARG A 158 -2.17 0.65 7.93
C ARG A 158 -2.08 0.63 9.43
N ARG A 159 -3.04 -0.03 10.09
CA ARG A 159 -3.16 -0.02 11.54
C ARG A 159 -3.80 -1.30 12.03
N VAL A 160 -3.23 -1.86 13.09
CA VAL A 160 -3.76 -3.01 13.82
C VAL A 160 -3.65 -2.77 15.30
N SER A 161 -4.74 -2.94 16.02
CA SER A 161 -4.77 -3.05 17.46
C SER A 161 -5.68 -4.20 17.87
N TYR A 162 -5.46 -4.75 19.04
CA TYR A 162 -6.33 -5.80 19.58
C TYR A 162 -6.58 -5.63 21.08
N VAL A 163 -7.71 -6.14 21.52
CA VAL A 163 -8.04 -6.31 22.93
C VAL A 163 -8.55 -7.71 23.17
N VAL A 164 -8.34 -8.21 24.37
CA VAL A 164 -8.84 -9.51 24.82
C VAL A 164 -9.92 -9.27 25.85
N GLU A 165 -11.10 -9.80 25.61
CA GLU A 165 -12.26 -9.74 26.49
C GLU A 165 -12.61 -11.16 26.98
N SER A 166 -13.49 -11.24 27.96
CA SER A 166 -14.02 -12.54 28.41
C SER A 166 -15.11 -13.02 27.45
N ALA A 167 -15.02 -14.29 27.09
CA ALA A 167 -16.07 -14.99 26.36
C ALA A 167 -16.78 -15.98 27.26
N ARG A 168 -18.06 -16.16 27.07
CA ARG A 168 -18.88 -17.13 27.81
C ARG A 168 -19.52 -18.14 26.89
N VAL A 169 -19.28 -19.42 27.15
CA VAL A 169 -19.97 -20.52 26.47
C VAL A 169 -20.57 -21.43 27.52
N GLU A 170 -21.89 -21.50 27.56
CA GLU A 170 -22.66 -22.23 28.55
C GLU A 170 -22.27 -21.84 30.01
N GLN A 171 -21.66 -22.75 30.75
CA GLN A 171 -21.22 -22.50 32.12
C GLN A 171 -19.74 -22.05 32.21
N ARG A 172 -19.01 -22.10 31.11
CA ARG A 172 -17.62 -21.64 31.06
C ARG A 172 -17.58 -20.14 30.87
N THR A 173 -16.93 -19.44 31.80
CA THR A 173 -16.77 -17.96 31.77
C THR A 173 -15.30 -17.56 31.70
N ASP A 174 -14.39 -18.53 31.58
CA ASP A 174 -12.95 -18.38 31.59
C ASP A 174 -12.31 -18.32 30.19
N LEU A 175 -13.13 -18.24 29.14
CA LEU A 175 -12.70 -18.20 27.75
C LEU A 175 -12.33 -16.80 27.31
N ASP A 176 -11.48 -16.70 26.30
CA ASP A 176 -11.08 -15.45 25.69
C ASP A 176 -11.90 -15.11 24.45
N LYS A 177 -12.13 -13.82 24.27
CA LYS A 177 -12.66 -13.18 23.07
C LYS A 177 -11.63 -12.20 22.55
N LEU A 178 -11.08 -12.47 21.38
CA LEU A 178 -10.13 -11.59 20.72
C LEU A 178 -10.85 -10.63 19.79
N VAL A 179 -10.69 -9.33 20.01
CA VAL A 179 -11.22 -8.27 19.17
C VAL A 179 -10.06 -7.56 18.48
N ILE A 180 -10.00 -7.64 17.15
CA ILE A 180 -8.97 -7.02 16.33
C ILE A 180 -9.59 -5.81 15.62
N ASP A 181 -9.03 -4.63 15.83
CA ASP A 181 -9.36 -3.41 15.10
C ASP A 181 -8.33 -3.20 13.98
N LEU A 182 -8.77 -3.28 12.75
CA LEU A 182 -7.94 -3.32 11.57
C LEU A 182 -8.32 -2.22 10.58
N GLU A 183 -7.33 -1.49 10.13
CA GLU A 183 -7.45 -0.51 9.06
C GLU A 183 -6.55 -0.89 7.88
N THR A 184 -7.14 -1.07 6.71
CA THR A 184 -6.44 -1.32 5.45
C THR A 184 -6.46 -0.09 4.56
N ASP A 185 -5.68 -0.11 3.49
CA ASP A 185 -5.65 0.93 2.46
C ASP A 185 -6.81 0.83 1.45
N GLY A 186 -7.70 -0.15 1.60
CA GLY A 186 -8.84 -0.40 0.72
C GLY A 186 -8.55 -1.42 -0.40
N THR A 187 -7.29 -1.81 -0.62
CA THR A 187 -6.93 -2.83 -1.63
C THR A 187 -7.18 -4.26 -1.17
N LEU A 188 -7.33 -4.45 0.14
CA LEU A 188 -7.54 -5.74 0.77
C LEU A 188 -8.64 -5.61 1.81
N ASP A 189 -9.64 -6.49 1.75
CA ASP A 189 -10.67 -6.60 2.78
C ASP A 189 -10.08 -7.08 4.11
N ALA A 190 -10.58 -6.52 5.23
CA ALA A 190 -10.06 -6.82 6.57
C ALA A 190 -10.19 -8.30 6.94
N GLU A 191 -11.31 -8.94 6.59
CA GLU A 191 -11.52 -10.37 6.82
C GLU A 191 -10.52 -11.23 6.03
N GLU A 192 -10.30 -10.89 4.77
CA GLU A 192 -9.30 -11.55 3.92
C GLU A 192 -7.88 -11.36 4.46
N ALA A 193 -7.56 -10.18 4.98
CA ALA A 193 -6.28 -9.91 5.62
C ALA A 193 -6.04 -10.85 6.81
N ILE A 194 -7.02 -11.03 7.67
CA ILE A 194 -6.94 -11.96 8.81
C ILE A 194 -6.74 -13.41 8.34
N ARG A 195 -7.48 -13.85 7.32
CA ARG A 195 -7.34 -15.20 6.76
C ARG A 195 -5.94 -15.44 6.20
N ARG A 196 -5.39 -14.50 5.44
CA ARG A 196 -4.03 -14.59 4.91
C ARG A 196 -2.98 -14.61 6.01
N ALA A 197 -3.13 -13.76 7.04
CA ALA A 197 -2.24 -13.75 8.19
C ALA A 197 -2.27 -15.09 8.94
N ALA A 198 -3.44 -15.67 9.15
CA ALA A 198 -3.61 -16.97 9.79
C ALA A 198 -2.97 -18.09 8.94
N THR A 199 -3.10 -18.05 7.64
CA THR A 199 -2.45 -19.00 6.72
C THR A 199 -0.93 -18.89 6.79
N LEU A 200 -0.37 -17.70 6.79
CA LEU A 200 1.07 -17.47 6.95
C LEU A 200 1.58 -18.01 8.28
N MET A 201 0.84 -17.77 9.35
CA MET A 201 1.17 -18.30 10.68
C MET A 201 1.17 -19.85 10.69
N GLN A 202 0.17 -20.48 10.08
CA GLN A 202 0.08 -21.92 9.96
C GLN A 202 1.27 -22.50 9.18
N GLN A 203 1.67 -21.88 8.09
CA GLN A 203 2.82 -22.29 7.29
C GLN A 203 4.14 -22.22 8.06
N GLN A 204 4.27 -21.29 8.98
CA GLN A 204 5.47 -21.18 9.83
C GLN A 204 5.54 -22.24 10.93
N LEU A 205 4.41 -22.83 11.27
CA LEU A 205 4.30 -23.84 12.34
C LEU A 205 4.31 -25.29 11.81
N SER A 206 4.26 -25.50 10.50
CA SER A 206 4.21 -26.82 9.85
C SER A 206 5.57 -27.38 9.40
#